data_6c8ad1ef2b4b0443bca7e7e0d11499f4
#
_entry.id   6c8ad1ef2b4b0443bca7e7e0d11499f4
#
_cell.length_a   1.000
_cell.length_b   1.000
_cell.length_c   1.000
_cell.angle_alpha   90.00
_cell.angle_beta   90.00
_cell.angle_gamma   90.00
#
_symmetry.space_group_name_H-M   'P 1'
#
loop_
_entity.id
_entity.type
_entity.pdbx_description
1 polymer ?
#
loop_
_entity_poly.entity_id
_entity_poly.type
_entity_poly.pdbx_seq_one_letter_code
_entity_poly.pdbx_strand_id
1 'polypeptide(L)'
;MGTTLRLEATVTPFNPTTYTAKLTDLSSPASKQVRFKFGKSYGNVDGVNLYGRKTGDSSWTNLGRFTAIPANATVPLANGQPEDWQFQARAVKRDKEIGPPSPAMSVIIRG
;
A
#
# COMPACT_ATOMS: atom_id res chain seq x y z
N MET A 1 37.53 -17.63 -11.30
CA MET A 1 36.95 -17.23 -11.47
C MET A 1 35.99 -17.00 -11.42
N GLY A 2 35.76 -16.83 -11.16
CA GLY A 2 34.88 -16.71 -10.95
C GLY A 2 34.06 -15.98 -11.08
N THR A 3 33.85 -15.66 -11.39
CA THR A 3 33.23 -14.82 -11.66
C THR A 3 31.88 -14.91 -11.61
N THR A 4 31.44 -15.42 -11.84
CA THR A 4 30.25 -15.65 -11.73
C THR A 4 29.51 -15.18 -10.63
N LEU A 5 30.09 -14.99 -9.66
CA LEU A 5 29.54 -14.58 -8.57
C LEU A 5 28.96 -13.33 -8.72
N ARG A 6 29.33 -12.67 -9.65
CA ARG A 6 28.92 -11.47 -9.82
C ARG A 6 27.51 -11.29 -9.83
N LEU A 7 26.75 -12.14 -10.26
CA LEU A 7 25.37 -12.01 -10.29
C LEU A 7 24.76 -11.84 -8.94
N GLU A 8 25.33 -12.47 -7.99
CA GLU A 8 24.77 -12.37 -6.69
C GLU A 8 24.96 -11.01 -6.12
N ALA A 9 26.00 -10.36 -6.48
CA ALA A 9 26.25 -9.00 -5.98
C ALA A 9 25.24 -8.01 -6.52
N THR A 10 24.53 -8.33 -7.59
CA THR A 10 23.57 -7.41 -8.15
C THR A 10 22.15 -7.65 -7.64
N VAL A 11 21.95 -8.67 -6.81
CA VAL A 11 20.64 -9.01 -6.29
C VAL A 11 20.58 -8.62 -4.83
N THR A 12 19.66 -7.72 -4.48
CA THR A 12 19.48 -7.32 -3.10
C THR A 12 18.55 -8.30 -2.42
N PRO A 13 18.97 -8.95 -1.34
CA PRO A 13 18.09 -9.85 -0.61
C PRO A 13 16.88 -9.11 -0.06
N PHE A 14 15.74 -9.78 0.01
CA PHE A 14 14.57 -9.21 0.62
C PHE A 14 14.79 -9.00 2.11
N ASN A 15 14.61 -7.78 2.58
CA ASN A 15 14.74 -7.44 4.00
C ASN A 15 13.40 -6.98 4.53
N PRO A 16 12.71 -7.81 5.31
CA PRO A 16 11.38 -7.43 5.83
C PRO A 16 11.42 -6.24 6.79
N THR A 17 12.55 -5.97 7.42
CA THR A 17 12.65 -4.86 8.36
C THR A 17 12.63 -3.50 7.66
N THR A 18 13.14 -3.43 6.44
CA THR A 18 13.26 -2.16 5.72
C THR A 18 12.35 -2.08 4.50
N TYR A 19 11.66 -3.16 4.16
CA TYR A 19 10.81 -3.16 2.98
C TYR A 19 9.64 -2.19 3.15
N THR A 20 9.47 -1.32 2.18
CA THR A 20 8.35 -0.38 2.14
C THR A 20 7.41 -0.79 1.03
N ALA A 21 6.13 -0.93 1.35
CA ALA A 21 5.13 -1.27 0.35
C ALA A 21 5.08 -0.20 -0.73
N LYS A 22 4.78 -0.62 -1.95
CA LYS A 22 4.70 0.31 -3.09
C LYS A 22 3.26 0.44 -3.50
N LEU A 23 2.67 1.61 -3.23
CA LEU A 23 1.34 1.95 -3.71
C LEU A 23 1.45 2.70 -5.01
N THR A 24 0.67 2.29 -6.01
CA THR A 24 0.65 2.95 -7.31
C THR A 24 -0.78 3.01 -7.85
N ASP A 25 -0.97 3.86 -8.85
CA ASP A 25 -2.24 3.93 -9.59
C ASP A 25 -3.47 4.15 -8.69
N LEU A 26 -3.33 5.02 -7.69
CA LEU A 26 -4.45 5.34 -6.83
C LEU A 26 -5.46 6.20 -7.57
N SER A 27 -6.73 5.82 -7.46
CA SER A 27 -7.83 6.56 -8.06
C SER A 27 -9.12 6.29 -7.30
N SER A 28 -10.14 7.08 -7.55
CA SER A 28 -11.47 6.85 -6.98
C SER A 28 -12.45 6.58 -8.11
N PRO A 29 -12.60 5.33 -8.54
CA PRO A 29 -13.41 4.99 -9.72
C PRO A 29 -14.91 5.04 -9.44
N ALA A 30 -15.33 5.00 -8.20
CA ALA A 30 -16.71 5.00 -7.80
C ALA A 30 -16.89 5.71 -6.47
N SER A 31 -18.15 5.97 -6.10
CA SER A 31 -18.49 6.63 -4.84
C SER A 31 -17.91 5.88 -3.67
N LYS A 32 -17.24 6.61 -2.78
CA LYS A 32 -16.67 6.09 -1.53
C LYS A 32 -15.67 4.94 -1.74
N GLN A 33 -15.00 4.91 -2.89
CA GLN A 33 -14.02 3.85 -3.15
C GLN A 33 -12.70 4.42 -3.58
N VAL A 34 -11.62 3.73 -3.20
CA VAL A 34 -10.29 3.96 -3.72
C VAL A 34 -9.80 2.68 -4.36
N ARG A 35 -9.23 2.80 -5.56
CA ARG A 35 -8.63 1.69 -6.27
C ARG A 35 -7.14 1.92 -6.31
N PHE A 36 -6.37 0.87 -6.11
CA PHE A 36 -4.92 0.96 -6.04
C PHE A 36 -4.25 -0.34 -6.47
N LYS A 37 -2.96 -0.23 -6.76
CA LYS A 37 -2.10 -1.37 -7.02
C LYS A 37 -0.95 -1.36 -6.03
N PHE A 38 -0.38 -2.52 -5.79
CA PHE A 38 0.77 -2.65 -4.90
C PHE A 38 1.68 -3.77 -5.39
N GLY A 39 2.95 -3.72 -4.99
CA GLY A 39 3.90 -4.77 -5.36
C GLY A 39 3.97 -5.86 -4.31
N LYS A 40 4.31 -7.07 -4.72
CA LYS A 40 4.47 -8.22 -3.82
C LYS A 40 5.92 -8.66 -3.69
N SER A 41 6.85 -7.91 -4.24
CA SER A 41 8.29 -8.20 -4.16
C SER A 41 8.60 -9.64 -4.55
N TYR A 42 8.16 -10.03 -5.74
CA TYR A 42 8.37 -11.39 -6.28
C TYR A 42 7.89 -12.50 -5.33
N GLY A 43 6.77 -12.26 -4.67
CA GLY A 43 6.20 -13.26 -3.76
C GLY A 43 6.70 -13.20 -2.33
N ASN A 44 7.62 -12.27 -2.01
CA ASN A 44 8.08 -12.10 -0.64
C ASN A 44 7.05 -11.43 0.27
N VAL A 45 6.03 -10.82 -0.32
CA VAL A 45 4.98 -10.11 0.40
C VAL A 45 3.65 -10.72 -0.01
N ASP A 46 2.81 -11.04 0.97
CA ASP A 46 1.51 -11.66 0.70
C ASP A 46 0.47 -10.63 0.27
N GLY A 47 0.58 -9.43 0.79
CA GLY A 47 -0.36 -8.36 0.49
C GLY A 47 -0.01 -7.12 1.28
N VAL A 48 -0.99 -6.23 1.43
CA VAL A 48 -0.79 -4.99 2.19
C VAL A 48 -2.00 -4.73 3.07
N ASN A 49 -1.76 -4.05 4.20
CA ASN A 49 -2.81 -3.41 4.96
C ASN A 49 -2.86 -1.96 4.49
N LEU A 50 -4.03 -1.51 4.08
CA LEU A 50 -4.22 -0.14 3.63
C LEU A 50 -4.70 0.72 4.78
N TYR A 51 -4.06 1.87 4.96
CA TYR A 51 -4.45 2.84 5.95
C TYR A 51 -4.83 4.13 5.23
N GLY A 52 -5.90 4.75 5.67
CA GLY A 52 -6.35 6.01 5.12
C GLY A 52 -6.72 7.00 6.20
N ARG A 53 -6.64 8.28 5.87
CA ARG A 53 -7.14 9.35 6.73
C ARG A 53 -7.58 10.52 5.87
N LYS A 54 -8.61 11.24 6.33
CA LYS A 54 -8.97 12.48 5.69
C LYS A 54 -7.82 13.47 5.89
N THR A 55 -7.48 14.22 4.86
CA THR A 55 -6.41 15.20 4.95
C THR A 55 -6.69 16.17 6.10
N GLY A 56 -5.72 16.31 6.99
CA GLY A 56 -5.86 17.12 8.20
C GLY A 56 -6.12 16.32 9.46
N ASP A 57 -6.56 15.06 9.35
CA ASP A 57 -6.75 14.21 10.51
C ASP A 57 -5.39 13.69 11.00
N SER A 58 -5.30 13.44 12.31
CA SER A 58 -4.07 12.97 12.92
C SER A 58 -3.96 11.44 12.98
N SER A 59 -5.07 10.75 12.86
CA SER A 59 -5.11 9.29 13.04
C SER A 59 -5.38 8.57 11.74
N TRP A 60 -4.67 7.46 11.54
CA TRP A 60 -4.89 6.57 10.39
C TRP A 60 -5.94 5.53 10.73
N THR A 61 -6.79 5.22 9.76
CA THR A 61 -7.81 4.18 9.88
C THR A 61 -7.40 2.99 9.02
N ASN A 62 -7.44 1.80 9.60
CA ASN A 62 -7.16 0.59 8.84
C ASN A 62 -8.37 0.30 7.95
N LEU A 63 -8.17 0.31 6.64
CA LEU A 63 -9.22 0.06 5.66
C LEU A 63 -9.27 -1.38 5.19
N GLY A 64 -8.40 -2.24 5.69
CA GLY A 64 -8.43 -3.65 5.40
C GLY A 64 -7.13 -4.19 4.84
N ARG A 65 -7.11 -5.51 4.69
CA ARG A 65 -5.99 -6.24 4.10
C ARG A 65 -6.35 -6.65 2.68
N PHE A 66 -5.43 -6.44 1.76
CA PHE A 66 -5.63 -6.73 0.35
C PHE A 66 -4.51 -7.61 -0.18
N THR A 67 -4.87 -8.66 -0.88
CA THR A 67 -3.90 -9.63 -1.42
C THR A 67 -3.98 -9.72 -2.94
N ALA A 68 -4.98 -9.16 -3.56
CA ALA A 68 -5.17 -9.16 -5.02
C ALA A 68 -4.87 -7.78 -5.60
N ILE A 69 -4.39 -7.76 -6.82
CA ILE A 69 -4.01 -6.55 -7.55
C ILE A 69 -4.78 -6.49 -8.86
N PRO A 70 -5.51 -5.42 -9.16
CA PRO A 70 -5.72 -4.23 -8.35
C PRO A 70 -6.70 -4.49 -7.21
N ALA A 71 -6.69 -3.60 -6.23
CA ALA A 71 -7.57 -3.70 -5.07
C ALA A 71 -8.48 -2.49 -4.97
N ASN A 72 -9.64 -2.67 -4.36
CA ASN A 72 -10.56 -1.59 -4.08
C ASN A 72 -10.90 -1.60 -2.60
N ALA A 73 -10.86 -0.43 -1.97
CA ALA A 73 -11.24 -0.28 -0.57
C ALA A 73 -12.39 0.71 -0.45
N THR A 74 -13.24 0.50 0.55
CA THR A 74 -14.30 1.44 0.87
C THR A 74 -13.78 2.48 1.83
N VAL A 75 -14.00 3.76 1.52
CA VAL A 75 -13.56 4.88 2.33
C VAL A 75 -14.76 5.43 3.09
N PRO A 76 -14.67 5.55 4.43
CA PRO A 76 -15.81 6.00 5.24
C PRO A 76 -15.98 7.52 5.17
N LEU A 77 -16.64 8.01 4.14
CA LEU A 77 -16.92 9.43 3.99
C LEU A 77 -18.04 9.84 4.92
N ALA A 78 -17.88 10.98 5.58
CA ALA A 78 -18.84 11.43 6.56
C ALA A 78 -20.11 12.00 5.94
N ASN A 79 -19.99 12.73 4.84
CA ASN A 79 -21.09 13.51 4.32
C ASN A 79 -21.54 13.17 2.89
N GLY A 80 -21.02 12.13 2.31
CA GLY A 80 -21.35 11.79 0.92
C GLY A 80 -20.84 12.80 -0.09
N GLN A 81 -19.96 13.70 0.31
CA GLN A 81 -19.33 14.67 -0.56
C GLN A 81 -17.92 14.22 -0.88
N PRO A 82 -17.34 14.63 -2.01
CA PRO A 82 -15.95 14.31 -2.29
C PRO A 82 -15.04 14.84 -1.18
N GLU A 83 -14.07 14.04 -0.78
CA GLU A 83 -13.11 14.39 0.27
C GLU A 83 -11.69 14.05 -0.16
N ASP A 84 -10.75 14.89 0.25
CA ASP A 84 -9.34 14.64 0.01
C ASP A 84 -8.82 13.73 1.11
N TRP A 85 -8.32 12.56 0.73
CA TRP A 85 -7.80 11.56 1.64
C TRP A 85 -6.35 11.23 1.34
N GLN A 86 -5.62 10.85 2.37
CA GLN A 86 -4.27 10.35 2.23
C GLN A 86 -4.26 8.86 2.53
N PHE A 87 -3.43 8.12 1.79
CA PHE A 87 -3.33 6.67 1.94
C PHE A 87 -1.89 6.25 2.09
N GLN A 88 -1.66 5.26 2.92
CA GLN A 88 -0.38 4.58 3.01
C GLN A 88 -0.64 3.10 3.23
N ALA A 89 0.34 2.26 2.95
CA ALA A 89 0.21 0.83 3.11
C ALA A 89 1.41 0.26 3.83
N ARG A 90 1.18 -0.82 4.59
CA ARG A 90 2.26 -1.62 5.14
C ARG A 90 2.19 -3.02 4.55
N ALA A 91 3.33 -3.54 4.15
CA ALA A 91 3.42 -4.88 3.60
C ALA A 91 3.08 -5.91 4.67
N VAL A 92 2.47 -7.01 4.25
CA VAL A 92 2.08 -8.10 5.12
C VAL A 92 2.74 -9.39 4.66
N LYS A 93 3.36 -10.11 5.59
CA LYS A 93 3.93 -11.42 5.32
C LYS A 93 3.56 -12.34 6.47
N ARG A 94 2.93 -13.48 6.15
CA ARG A 94 2.49 -14.46 7.15
C ARG A 94 1.65 -13.83 8.25
N ASP A 95 0.66 -13.02 7.82
CA ASP A 95 -0.27 -12.32 8.70
C ASP A 95 0.33 -11.25 9.61
N LYS A 96 1.56 -10.83 9.34
CA LYS A 96 2.21 -9.78 10.13
C LYS A 96 2.61 -8.63 9.22
N GLU A 97 2.44 -7.41 9.73
CA GLU A 97 2.96 -6.24 9.03
C GLU A 97 4.48 -6.23 9.15
N ILE A 98 5.14 -5.89 8.07
CA ILE A 98 6.60 -5.82 8.03
C ILE A 98 7.04 -4.49 7.45
N GLY A 99 8.15 -3.98 7.96
CA GLY A 99 8.75 -2.75 7.45
C GLY A 99 7.95 -1.49 7.76
N PRO A 100 8.48 -0.34 7.38
CA PRO A 100 7.81 0.93 7.58
C PRO A 100 6.65 1.11 6.60
N PRO A 101 5.71 2.03 6.89
CA PRO A 101 4.63 2.31 5.95
C PRO A 101 5.16 3.00 4.69
N SER A 102 4.42 2.89 3.61
CA SER A 102 4.72 3.59 2.37
C SER A 102 4.56 5.10 2.57
N PRO A 103 5.16 5.93 1.71
CA PRO A 103 4.87 7.35 1.75
C PRO A 103 3.38 7.60 1.57
N ALA A 104 2.86 8.64 2.24
CA ALA A 104 1.46 8.99 2.11
C ALA A 104 1.18 9.56 0.72
N MET A 105 0.08 9.13 0.12
CA MET A 105 -0.35 9.60 -1.19
C MET A 105 -1.76 10.12 -1.10
N SER A 106 -2.03 11.25 -1.76
CA SER A 106 -3.33 11.90 -1.69
C SER A 106 -4.20 11.57 -2.90
N VAL A 107 -5.48 11.36 -2.64
CA VAL A 107 -6.48 11.13 -3.68
C VAL A 107 -7.78 11.77 -3.23
N ILE A 108 -8.49 12.41 -4.15
CA ILE A 108 -9.82 12.91 -3.87
C ILE A 108 -10.80 11.76 -4.08
N ILE A 109 -11.52 11.40 -3.03
CA ILE A 109 -12.46 10.29 -3.06
C ILE A 109 -13.83 10.80 -3.46
N ARG A 110 -14.45 10.13 -4.42
CA ARG A 110 -15.76 10.53 -4.92
C ARG A 110 -16.82 10.28 -3.85
N GLY A 111 -17.68 11.25 -3.70
CA GLY A 111 -18.78 11.18 -2.75
C GLY A 111 -19.96 10.33 -3.17
#